data_42b992548e2a83d9ebfc8b3da9ba20e2
#
_entry.id   42b992548e2a83d9ebfc8b3da9ba20e2
#
_cell.length_a   1.000
_cell.length_b   1.000
_cell.length_c   1.000
_cell.angle_alpha   90.00
_cell.angle_beta   90.00
_cell.angle_gamma   90.00
#
_symmetry.space_group_name_H-M   'P 1'
#
loop_
_entity.id
_entity.type
_entity.pdbx_description
1 polymer ?
#
loop_
_entity_poly.entity_id
_entity_poly.type
_entity_poly.pdbx_seq_one_letter_code
_entity_poly.pdbx_strand_id
1 'polypeptide(L)'
;KFLSKDVITEFRGRGDEIHIYPLTFKEYMTAYNSDIYHGWAEYVIYGGLPLIATMKTEEQKINYLSNLFKETYLKDIVEKNHIEKTQELEDLVNILASAIGSLTNPPKLEATFKSTLKSSISSNTIRQYIEYLEDAFIINKANRYNVKGRKYIGTPLKYYFEDVGLRNARLGFRQIEETHLMENIIYNELRSRGYTVDVGIVEKREVNAEGKEFRNQLEIDFIANKAEQRIYIQSALNIDDSEKAKIEKRPF
;
A
#
# COMPACT_ATOMS: atom_id res chain seq x y z
N LYS A 1 -19.98 -0.17 -10.55
CA LYS A 1 -19.89 1.16 -9.90
C LYS A 1 -20.31 1.15 -8.42
N PHE A 2 -19.96 0.12 -7.67
CA PHE A 2 -20.25 0.09 -6.23
C PHE A 2 -18.96 0.27 -5.46
N LEU A 3 -18.87 1.36 -4.73
CA LEU A 3 -17.84 1.54 -3.74
C LEU A 3 -18.24 0.78 -2.47
N SER A 4 -17.26 0.35 -1.67
CA SER A 4 -17.47 -0.52 -0.51
C SER A 4 -18.56 -0.02 0.45
N LYS A 5 -18.58 1.27 0.76
CA LYS A 5 -19.57 1.86 1.67
C LYS A 5 -21.00 1.82 1.16
N ASP A 6 -21.22 1.87 -0.16
CA ASP A 6 -22.58 1.83 -0.72
C ASP A 6 -23.23 0.47 -0.51
N VAL A 7 -22.44 -0.59 -0.75
CA VAL A 7 -22.90 -1.98 -0.57
C VAL A 7 -23.23 -2.22 0.91
N ILE A 8 -22.33 -1.85 1.82
CA ILE A 8 -22.54 -2.02 3.28
C ILE A 8 -23.77 -1.24 3.76
N THR A 9 -23.99 -0.02 3.25
CA THR A 9 -25.11 0.82 3.64
C THR A 9 -26.45 0.25 3.16
N GLU A 10 -26.53 -0.27 1.95
CA GLU A 10 -27.76 -0.85 1.41
C GLU A 10 -28.13 -2.18 2.08
N PHE A 11 -27.17 -3.07 2.29
CA PHE A 11 -27.44 -4.38 2.86
C PHE A 11 -27.49 -4.43 4.39
N ARG A 12 -27.02 -3.38 5.10
CA ARG A 12 -27.09 -3.23 6.57
C ARG A 12 -26.70 -4.49 7.34
N GLY A 13 -25.65 -5.19 6.89
CA GLY A 13 -25.19 -6.43 7.53
C GLY A 13 -26.05 -7.66 7.27
N ARG A 14 -26.92 -7.65 6.25
CA ARG A 14 -27.76 -8.80 5.87
C ARG A 14 -27.15 -9.67 4.77
N GLY A 15 -25.86 -9.64 4.59
CA GLY A 15 -25.15 -10.44 3.60
C GLY A 15 -23.70 -10.66 3.99
N ASP A 16 -23.04 -11.63 3.39
CA ASP A 16 -21.62 -11.83 3.49
C ASP A 16 -20.91 -10.98 2.43
N GLU A 17 -19.85 -10.28 2.85
CA GLU A 17 -19.00 -9.52 1.95
C GLU A 17 -17.85 -10.40 1.46
N ILE A 18 -17.72 -10.52 0.15
CA ILE A 18 -16.60 -11.20 -0.48
C ILE A 18 -15.75 -10.15 -1.20
N HIS A 19 -14.57 -9.86 -0.66
CA HIS A 19 -13.60 -9.00 -1.32
C HIS A 19 -12.81 -9.79 -2.36
N ILE A 20 -12.88 -9.35 -3.62
CA ILE A 20 -12.12 -9.95 -4.73
C ILE A 20 -10.86 -9.11 -4.93
N TYR A 21 -9.72 -9.72 -4.63
CA TYR A 21 -8.40 -9.10 -4.82
C TYR A 21 -7.91 -9.24 -6.27
N PRO A 22 -6.96 -8.40 -6.72
CA PRO A 22 -6.13 -8.73 -7.87
C PRO A 22 -5.50 -10.13 -7.69
N LEU A 23 -5.11 -10.76 -8.80
CA LEU A 23 -4.47 -12.08 -8.74
C LEU A 23 -3.23 -12.04 -7.85
N THR A 24 -3.11 -13.00 -6.96
CA THR A 24 -1.84 -13.28 -6.28
C THR A 24 -0.78 -13.71 -7.30
N PHE A 25 0.49 -13.61 -6.96
CA PHE A 25 1.55 -14.04 -7.88
C PHE A 25 1.38 -15.51 -8.32
N LYS A 26 0.95 -16.38 -7.42
CA LYS A 26 0.67 -17.79 -7.74
C LYS A 26 -0.46 -17.92 -8.76
N GLU A 27 -1.55 -17.19 -8.60
CA GLU A 27 -2.69 -17.19 -9.54
C GLU A 27 -2.29 -16.57 -10.89
N TYR A 28 -1.51 -15.48 -10.86
CA TYR A 28 -0.96 -14.85 -12.07
C TYR A 28 -0.17 -15.86 -12.90
N MET A 29 0.70 -16.65 -12.28
CA MET A 29 1.50 -17.68 -12.94
C MET A 29 0.67 -18.82 -13.55
N THR A 30 -0.58 -19.02 -13.16
CA THR A 30 -1.46 -20.01 -13.80
C THR A 30 -1.90 -19.58 -15.21
N ALA A 31 -1.96 -18.27 -15.46
CA ALA A 31 -2.34 -17.69 -16.76
C ALA A 31 -1.12 -17.20 -17.57
N TYR A 32 0.06 -17.10 -16.94
CA TYR A 32 1.26 -16.58 -17.54
C TYR A 32 2.17 -17.69 -18.08
N ASN A 33 2.44 -17.68 -19.38
CA ASN A 33 3.15 -18.78 -20.07
C ASN A 33 4.68 -18.53 -20.19
N SER A 34 5.37 -18.34 -19.07
CA SER A 34 6.82 -18.22 -19.02
C SER A 34 7.38 -18.78 -17.71
N ASP A 35 8.69 -18.70 -17.52
CA ASP A 35 9.32 -19.10 -16.26
C ASP A 35 8.98 -18.16 -15.09
N ILE A 36 9.22 -18.65 -13.87
CA ILE A 36 8.83 -17.96 -12.64
C ILE A 36 9.58 -16.63 -12.45
N TYR A 37 10.83 -16.53 -12.90
CA TYR A 37 11.62 -15.31 -12.73
C TYR A 37 11.14 -14.20 -13.66
N HIS A 38 10.84 -14.56 -14.91
CA HIS A 38 10.26 -13.63 -15.86
C HIS A 38 8.84 -13.22 -15.42
N GLY A 39 8.05 -14.18 -14.96
CA GLY A 39 6.73 -13.92 -14.39
C GLY A 39 6.78 -12.99 -13.19
N TRP A 40 7.76 -13.13 -12.31
CA TRP A 40 7.96 -12.24 -11.18
C TRP A 40 8.30 -10.81 -11.62
N ALA A 41 9.26 -10.66 -12.55
CA ALA A 41 9.63 -9.35 -13.08
C ALA A 41 8.44 -8.62 -13.71
N GLU A 42 7.62 -9.33 -14.49
CA GLU A 42 6.39 -8.80 -15.07
C GLU A 42 5.35 -8.42 -14.01
N TYR A 43 5.13 -9.29 -13.02
CA TYR A 43 4.17 -9.06 -11.95
C TYR A 43 4.51 -7.84 -11.09
N VAL A 44 5.78 -7.64 -10.75
CA VAL A 44 6.27 -6.47 -10.00
C VAL A 44 6.01 -5.16 -10.76
N ILE A 45 6.12 -5.19 -12.08
CA ILE A 45 5.95 -4.00 -12.93
C ILE A 45 4.47 -3.74 -13.23
N TYR A 46 3.72 -4.78 -13.66
CA TYR A 46 2.38 -4.62 -14.23
C TYR A 46 1.26 -5.07 -13.31
N GLY A 47 1.57 -5.65 -12.14
CA GLY A 47 0.58 -6.05 -11.15
C GLY A 47 -0.18 -7.33 -11.48
N GLY A 48 -1.24 -7.57 -10.70
CA GLY A 48 -2.06 -8.79 -10.73
C GLY A 48 -3.46 -8.62 -11.30
N LEU A 49 -3.76 -7.54 -12.04
CA LEU A 49 -5.07 -7.45 -12.69
C LEU A 49 -5.23 -8.54 -13.76
N PRO A 50 -6.36 -9.28 -13.78
CA PRO A 50 -6.49 -10.50 -14.59
C PRO A 50 -6.16 -10.34 -16.08
N LEU A 51 -6.54 -9.22 -16.70
CA LEU A 51 -6.28 -8.97 -18.11
C LEU A 51 -4.78 -8.80 -18.41
N ILE A 52 -3.99 -8.33 -17.44
CA ILE A 52 -2.54 -8.14 -17.60
C ILE A 52 -1.85 -9.48 -17.90
N ALA A 53 -2.23 -10.55 -17.21
CA ALA A 53 -1.64 -11.88 -17.42
C ALA A 53 -1.85 -12.42 -18.85
N THR A 54 -2.84 -11.91 -19.57
CA THR A 54 -3.18 -12.35 -20.94
C THR A 54 -2.64 -11.43 -22.05
N MET A 55 -2.21 -10.21 -21.70
CA MET A 55 -1.66 -9.25 -22.66
C MET A 55 -0.24 -9.60 -23.08
N LYS A 56 0.05 -9.49 -24.38
CA LYS A 56 1.30 -9.96 -24.96
C LYS A 56 2.40 -8.89 -25.04
N THR A 57 2.03 -7.62 -25.10
CA THR A 57 2.99 -6.52 -25.26
C THR A 57 2.97 -5.57 -24.09
N GLU A 58 4.14 -5.01 -23.77
CA GLU A 58 4.27 -3.97 -22.72
C GLU A 58 3.38 -2.76 -23.00
N GLU A 59 3.30 -2.34 -24.24
CA GLU A 59 2.47 -1.21 -24.67
C GLU A 59 0.98 -1.45 -24.34
N GLN A 60 0.46 -2.66 -24.58
CA GLN A 60 -0.91 -3.01 -24.22
C GLN A 60 -1.13 -2.90 -22.71
N LYS A 61 -0.20 -3.43 -21.90
CA LYS A 61 -0.27 -3.40 -20.43
C LYS A 61 -0.22 -1.97 -19.91
N ILE A 62 0.72 -1.16 -20.39
CA ILE A 62 0.89 0.25 -20.01
C ILE A 62 -0.36 1.05 -20.34
N ASN A 63 -0.87 0.93 -21.57
CA ASN A 63 -2.06 1.65 -22.03
C ASN A 63 -3.31 1.23 -21.23
N TYR A 64 -3.49 -0.07 -21.01
CA TYR A 64 -4.61 -0.59 -20.22
C TYR A 64 -4.61 -0.05 -18.79
N LEU A 65 -3.49 -0.18 -18.07
CA LEU A 65 -3.36 0.27 -16.68
C LEU A 65 -3.54 1.78 -16.54
N SER A 66 -2.92 2.56 -17.44
CA SER A 66 -3.01 4.02 -17.43
C SER A 66 -4.44 4.51 -17.69
N ASN A 67 -5.10 3.93 -18.68
CA ASN A 67 -6.49 4.26 -19.01
C ASN A 67 -7.46 3.83 -17.92
N LEU A 68 -7.30 2.61 -17.38
CA LEU A 68 -8.13 2.11 -16.29
C LEU A 68 -8.02 3.02 -15.07
N PHE A 69 -6.81 3.42 -14.70
CA PHE A 69 -6.60 4.28 -13.54
C PHE A 69 -7.25 5.66 -13.74
N LYS A 70 -7.00 6.31 -14.88
CA LYS A 70 -7.46 7.67 -15.16
C LYS A 70 -8.97 7.72 -15.48
N GLU A 71 -9.41 6.91 -16.43
CA GLU A 71 -10.76 7.04 -16.99
C GLU A 71 -11.83 6.28 -16.18
N THR A 72 -11.41 5.32 -15.35
CA THR A 72 -12.36 4.57 -14.52
C THR A 72 -12.25 4.97 -13.05
N TYR A 73 -11.11 4.73 -12.42
CA TYR A 73 -11.01 4.93 -10.97
C TYR A 73 -11.09 6.39 -10.55
N LEU A 74 -10.21 7.25 -11.08
CA LEU A 74 -10.20 8.66 -10.68
C LEU A 74 -11.48 9.37 -11.07
N LYS A 75 -11.98 9.13 -12.28
CA LYS A 75 -13.22 9.76 -12.76
C LYS A 75 -14.42 9.34 -11.91
N ASP A 76 -14.58 8.05 -11.62
CA ASP A 76 -15.68 7.57 -10.77
C ASP A 76 -15.62 8.16 -9.35
N ILE A 77 -14.42 8.32 -8.76
CA ILE A 77 -14.24 8.95 -7.45
C ILE A 77 -14.65 10.42 -7.48
N VAL A 78 -14.20 11.16 -8.49
CA VAL A 78 -14.49 12.59 -8.66
C VAL A 78 -15.98 12.81 -8.84
N GLU A 79 -16.61 12.08 -9.76
CA GLU A 79 -18.04 12.22 -10.06
C GLU A 79 -18.91 11.85 -8.86
N LYS A 80 -18.60 10.72 -8.19
CA LYS A 80 -19.41 10.25 -7.06
C LYS A 80 -19.34 11.17 -5.86
N ASN A 81 -18.16 11.66 -5.54
CA ASN A 81 -17.92 12.47 -4.34
C ASN A 81 -17.99 13.97 -4.60
N HIS A 82 -18.38 14.38 -5.82
CA HIS A 82 -18.49 15.79 -6.23
C HIS A 82 -17.22 16.59 -5.92
N ILE A 83 -16.05 16.01 -6.26
CA ILE A 83 -14.76 16.61 -5.96
C ILE A 83 -14.49 17.78 -6.92
N GLU A 84 -14.41 19.00 -6.38
CA GLU A 84 -14.08 20.20 -7.15
C GLU A 84 -12.56 20.33 -7.39
N LYS A 85 -11.77 19.96 -6.40
CA LYS A 85 -10.29 20.05 -6.44
C LYS A 85 -9.68 18.75 -6.96
N THR A 86 -9.91 18.48 -8.25
CA THR A 86 -9.47 17.23 -8.90
C THR A 86 -7.95 17.13 -8.99
N GLN A 87 -7.25 18.26 -9.22
CA GLN A 87 -5.79 18.28 -9.28
C GLN A 87 -5.17 17.89 -7.94
N GLU A 88 -5.70 18.36 -6.82
CA GLU A 88 -5.22 18.02 -5.49
C GLU A 88 -5.43 16.51 -5.17
N LEU A 89 -6.53 15.91 -5.67
CA LEU A 89 -6.72 14.45 -5.57
C LEU A 89 -5.64 13.70 -6.36
N GLU A 90 -5.38 14.13 -7.59
CA GLU A 90 -4.36 13.55 -8.44
C GLU A 90 -2.96 13.67 -7.83
N ASP A 91 -2.62 14.83 -7.29
CA ASP A 91 -1.35 15.07 -6.62
C ASP A 91 -1.22 14.24 -5.35
N LEU A 92 -2.30 14.07 -4.58
CA LEU A 92 -2.33 13.17 -3.43
C LEU A 92 -2.02 11.73 -3.81
N VAL A 93 -2.63 11.25 -4.89
CA VAL A 93 -2.35 9.89 -5.39
C VAL A 93 -0.89 9.75 -5.83
N ASN A 94 -0.31 10.77 -6.51
CA ASN A 94 1.11 10.77 -6.89
C ASN A 94 2.02 10.70 -5.67
N ILE A 95 1.73 11.49 -4.62
CA ILE A 95 2.51 11.49 -3.39
C ILE A 95 2.43 10.13 -2.70
N LEU A 96 1.22 9.56 -2.57
CA LEU A 96 1.04 8.24 -1.94
C LEU A 96 1.72 7.13 -2.75
N ALA A 97 1.65 7.19 -4.08
CA ALA A 97 2.32 6.24 -4.96
C ALA A 97 3.84 6.31 -4.87
N SER A 98 4.41 7.53 -4.75
CA SER A 98 5.86 7.71 -4.57
C SER A 98 6.33 7.37 -3.15
N ALA A 99 5.45 7.48 -2.16
CA ALA A 99 5.75 7.22 -0.75
C ALA A 99 5.23 5.84 -0.27
N ILE A 100 5.06 4.89 -1.19
CA ILE A 100 4.56 3.55 -0.86
C ILE A 100 5.43 2.91 0.23
N GLY A 101 4.81 2.29 1.24
CA GLY A 101 5.51 1.71 2.37
C GLY A 101 6.14 2.71 3.35
N SER A 102 6.04 4.02 3.09
CA SER A 102 6.56 5.06 3.98
C SER A 102 5.52 5.57 4.95
N LEU A 103 5.97 5.92 6.17
CA LEU A 103 5.10 6.49 7.19
C LEU A 103 4.65 7.92 6.82
N THR A 104 3.34 8.12 6.73
CA THR A 104 2.76 9.43 6.46
C THR A 104 1.47 9.68 7.26
N ASN A 105 1.02 10.93 7.28
CA ASN A 105 -0.24 11.34 7.88
C ASN A 105 -0.78 12.61 7.19
N PRO A 106 -2.09 12.92 7.34
CA PRO A 106 -2.67 14.11 6.70
C PRO A 106 -1.95 15.42 6.99
N PRO A 107 -1.48 15.75 8.22
CA PRO A 107 -0.70 16.96 8.46
C PRO A 107 0.64 17.01 7.72
N LYS A 108 1.36 15.88 7.62
CA LYS A 108 2.61 15.81 6.83
C LYS A 108 2.34 16.03 5.34
N LEU A 109 1.27 15.44 4.83
CA LEU A 109 0.82 15.64 3.45
C LEU A 109 0.43 17.10 3.19
N GLU A 110 -0.34 17.73 4.07
CA GLU A 110 -0.69 19.16 4.00
C GLU A 110 0.57 20.04 3.92
N ALA A 111 1.58 19.76 4.75
CA ALA A 111 2.85 20.46 4.69
C ALA A 111 3.56 20.28 3.33
N THR A 112 3.50 19.08 2.74
CA THR A 112 4.04 18.79 1.40
C THR A 112 3.28 19.57 0.32
N PHE A 113 1.95 19.57 0.36
CA PHE A 113 1.14 20.35 -0.57
C PHE A 113 1.50 21.83 -0.51
N LYS A 114 1.59 22.40 0.69
CA LYS A 114 1.95 23.80 0.89
C LYS A 114 3.36 24.13 0.44
N SER A 115 4.35 23.32 0.75
CA SER A 115 5.76 23.59 0.47
C SER A 115 6.14 23.34 -1.00
N THR A 116 5.68 22.21 -1.57
CA THR A 116 6.11 21.71 -2.87
C THR A 116 5.13 22.10 -3.98
N LEU A 117 3.84 21.90 -3.75
CA LEU A 117 2.80 22.09 -4.78
C LEU A 117 2.12 23.48 -4.71
N LYS A 118 2.45 24.28 -3.67
CA LYS A 118 1.86 25.61 -3.44
C LYS A 118 0.32 25.59 -3.35
N SER A 119 -0.27 24.46 -2.98
CA SER A 119 -1.70 24.29 -2.74
C SER A 119 -2.05 24.47 -1.27
N SER A 120 -3.27 24.99 -1.01
CA SER A 120 -3.81 25.25 0.33
C SER A 120 -4.85 24.21 0.77
N ILE A 121 -4.69 22.97 0.33
CA ILE A 121 -5.58 21.88 0.76
C ILE A 121 -5.38 21.60 2.27
N SER A 122 -6.49 21.41 2.99
CA SER A 122 -6.45 21.13 4.43
C SER A 122 -6.21 19.64 4.73
N SER A 123 -5.64 19.34 5.91
CA SER A 123 -5.47 17.94 6.36
C SER A 123 -6.81 17.21 6.50
N ASN A 124 -7.91 17.90 6.75
CA ASN A 124 -9.23 17.26 6.78
C ASN A 124 -9.68 16.83 5.38
N THR A 125 -9.48 17.67 4.37
CA THR A 125 -9.78 17.32 2.96
C THR A 125 -8.88 16.18 2.49
N ILE A 126 -7.59 16.21 2.85
CA ILE A 126 -6.65 15.11 2.54
C ILE A 126 -7.13 13.80 3.16
N ARG A 127 -7.58 13.82 4.44
CA ARG A 127 -8.14 12.62 5.09
C ARG A 127 -9.34 12.09 4.34
N GLN A 128 -10.25 12.97 3.94
CA GLN A 128 -11.45 12.62 3.17
C GLN A 128 -11.08 12.00 1.81
N TYR A 129 -10.10 12.55 1.10
CA TYR A 129 -9.63 11.99 -0.15
C TYR A 129 -8.98 10.62 0.01
N ILE A 130 -8.21 10.42 1.09
CA ILE A 130 -7.67 9.10 1.44
C ILE A 130 -8.81 8.09 1.66
N GLU A 131 -9.86 8.46 2.38
CA GLU A 131 -11.04 7.61 2.60
C GLU A 131 -11.73 7.26 1.28
N TYR A 132 -11.84 8.19 0.32
CA TYR A 132 -12.39 7.90 -1.00
C TYR A 132 -11.53 6.93 -1.81
N LEU A 133 -10.21 7.04 -1.72
CA LEU A 133 -9.28 6.11 -2.35
C LEU A 133 -9.33 4.71 -1.72
N GLU A 134 -9.50 4.62 -0.39
CA GLU A 134 -9.73 3.35 0.31
C GLU A 134 -11.07 2.72 -0.09
N ASP A 135 -12.15 3.51 -0.14
CA ASP A 135 -13.48 3.04 -0.55
C ASP A 135 -13.53 2.55 -2.01
N ALA A 136 -12.67 3.11 -2.87
CA ALA A 136 -12.54 2.70 -4.26
C ALA A 136 -11.56 1.52 -4.46
N PHE A 137 -11.04 0.93 -3.39
CA PHE A 137 -10.06 -0.15 -3.43
C PHE A 137 -8.80 0.19 -4.24
N ILE A 138 -8.35 1.45 -4.19
CA ILE A 138 -7.09 1.88 -4.82
C ILE A 138 -5.94 1.69 -3.84
N ILE A 139 -6.15 2.11 -2.60
CA ILE A 139 -5.17 2.00 -1.52
C ILE A 139 -5.77 1.35 -0.28
N ASN A 140 -4.89 0.83 0.55
CA ASN A 140 -5.22 0.34 1.89
C ASN A 140 -4.28 0.94 2.91
N LYS A 141 -4.79 1.23 4.08
CA LYS A 141 -3.97 1.65 5.22
C LYS A 141 -3.52 0.44 6.04
N ALA A 142 -2.25 0.43 6.41
CA ALA A 142 -1.71 -0.46 7.43
C ALA A 142 -1.59 0.30 8.76
N ASN A 143 -2.30 -0.19 9.77
CA ASN A 143 -2.25 0.39 11.10
C ASN A 143 -0.92 0.07 11.78
N ARG A 144 -0.50 0.90 12.72
CA ARG A 144 0.71 0.64 13.52
C ARG A 144 0.34 0.04 14.87
N TYR A 145 1.00 -1.04 15.22
CA TYR A 145 0.79 -1.74 16.47
C TYR A 145 2.07 -1.79 17.31
N ASN A 146 2.02 -1.25 18.51
CA ASN A 146 3.12 -1.36 19.47
C ASN A 146 3.10 -2.75 20.10
N VAL A 147 4.09 -3.58 19.76
CA VAL A 147 4.17 -4.99 20.18
C VAL A 147 4.29 -5.11 21.70
N LYS A 148 5.16 -4.31 22.32
CA LYS A 148 5.38 -4.32 23.78
C LYS A 148 4.22 -3.68 24.54
N GLY A 149 3.74 -2.54 24.04
CA GLY A 149 2.63 -1.81 24.67
C GLY A 149 1.26 -2.41 24.39
N ARG A 150 1.16 -3.38 23.48
CA ARG A 150 -0.08 -4.06 23.08
C ARG A 150 -1.21 -3.10 22.72
N LYS A 151 -0.89 -2.05 21.95
CA LYS A 151 -1.85 -1.01 21.56
C LYS A 151 -1.59 -0.50 20.15
N TYR A 152 -2.65 -0.07 19.50
CA TYR A 152 -2.57 0.63 18.21
C TYR A 152 -2.03 2.05 18.39
N ILE A 153 -1.25 2.49 17.40
CA ILE A 153 -0.74 3.86 17.31
C ILE A 153 -1.49 4.54 16.17
N GLY A 154 -2.18 5.62 16.47
CA GLY A 154 -3.11 6.26 15.53
C GLY A 154 -2.46 6.82 14.26
N THR A 155 -1.28 7.44 14.38
CA THR A 155 -0.56 8.03 13.25
C THR A 155 0.95 8.16 13.56
N PRO A 156 1.85 8.24 12.56
CA PRO A 156 1.61 8.10 11.11
C PRO A 156 1.31 6.66 10.71
N LEU A 157 0.75 6.44 9.51
CA LEU A 157 0.39 5.14 8.95
C LEU A 157 1.18 4.88 7.68
N LYS A 158 1.22 3.63 7.23
CA LYS A 158 1.65 3.27 5.87
C LYS A 158 0.43 3.06 4.98
N TYR A 159 0.61 3.33 3.68
CA TYR A 159 -0.41 3.08 2.66
C TYR A 159 0.19 2.20 1.57
N TYR A 160 -0.58 1.20 1.14
CA TYR A 160 -0.22 0.26 0.08
C TYR A 160 -1.30 0.29 -1.00
N PHE A 161 -0.88 0.18 -2.25
CA PHE A 161 -1.83 0.06 -3.36
C PHE A 161 -2.39 -1.36 -3.43
N GLU A 162 -3.67 -1.48 -3.76
CA GLU A 162 -4.32 -2.77 -3.95
C GLU A 162 -3.68 -3.55 -5.12
N ASP A 163 -3.16 -2.81 -6.13
CA ASP A 163 -2.42 -3.37 -7.25
C ASP A 163 -1.18 -2.52 -7.57
N VAL A 164 -0.01 -3.16 -7.65
CA VAL A 164 1.25 -2.46 -7.92
C VAL A 164 1.35 -1.95 -9.36
N GLY A 165 0.68 -2.60 -10.32
CA GLY A 165 0.62 -2.14 -11.71
C GLY A 165 -0.13 -0.81 -11.83
N LEU A 166 -1.23 -0.65 -11.11
CA LEU A 166 -1.96 0.63 -11.02
C LEU A 166 -1.09 1.73 -10.38
N ARG A 167 -0.35 1.40 -9.31
CA ARG A 167 0.61 2.33 -8.70
C ARG A 167 1.68 2.75 -9.71
N ASN A 168 2.27 1.80 -10.43
CA ASN A 168 3.34 2.06 -11.39
C ASN A 168 2.84 2.87 -12.59
N ALA A 169 1.64 2.55 -13.09
CA ALA A 169 0.98 3.31 -14.14
C ALA A 169 0.75 4.77 -13.74
N ARG A 170 0.37 5.03 -12.48
CA ARG A 170 0.19 6.40 -11.98
C ARG A 170 1.48 7.21 -12.02
N LEU A 171 2.63 6.59 -11.81
CA LEU A 171 3.96 7.21 -11.87
C LEU A 171 4.61 7.09 -13.26
N GLY A 172 3.86 6.67 -14.28
CA GLY A 172 4.36 6.48 -15.64
C GLY A 172 5.50 5.46 -15.72
N PHE A 173 5.49 4.45 -14.85
CA PHE A 173 6.49 3.38 -14.75
C PHE A 173 7.94 3.87 -14.54
N ARG A 174 8.13 5.05 -13.93
CA ARG A 174 9.44 5.68 -13.75
C ARG A 174 10.09 5.38 -12.40
N GLN A 175 9.33 4.93 -11.43
CA GLN A 175 9.79 4.66 -10.06
C GLN A 175 9.54 3.18 -9.71
N ILE A 176 10.37 2.30 -10.27
CA ILE A 176 10.33 0.87 -10.01
C ILE A 176 11.36 0.55 -8.91
N GLU A 177 10.99 0.79 -7.68
CA GLU A 177 11.81 0.49 -6.51
C GLU A 177 11.42 -0.87 -5.95
N GLU A 178 12.18 -1.90 -6.32
CA GLU A 178 11.86 -3.31 -6.02
C GLU A 178 11.56 -3.58 -4.55
N THR A 179 12.29 -2.95 -3.63
CA THR A 179 12.11 -3.13 -2.18
C THR A 179 10.70 -2.72 -1.73
N HIS A 180 10.27 -1.52 -2.14
CA HIS A 180 8.96 -1.00 -1.77
C HIS A 180 7.82 -1.72 -2.48
N LEU A 181 8.03 -2.12 -3.75
CA LEU A 181 7.05 -2.92 -4.49
C LEU A 181 6.90 -4.31 -3.90
N MET A 182 8.01 -4.96 -3.51
CA MET A 182 7.97 -6.25 -2.82
C MET A 182 7.21 -6.15 -1.48
N GLU A 183 7.45 -5.11 -0.71
CA GLU A 183 6.73 -4.86 0.54
C GLU A 183 5.21 -4.72 0.27
N ASN A 184 4.81 -3.95 -0.75
CA ASN A 184 3.40 -3.85 -1.14
C ASN A 184 2.81 -5.20 -1.57
N ILE A 185 3.54 -5.98 -2.36
CA ILE A 185 3.09 -7.30 -2.83
C ILE A 185 2.91 -8.25 -1.64
N ILE A 186 3.84 -8.27 -0.68
CA ILE A 186 3.73 -9.08 0.53
C ILE A 186 2.50 -8.67 1.35
N TYR A 187 2.26 -7.37 1.51
CA TYR A 187 1.07 -6.85 2.18
C TYR A 187 -0.23 -7.37 1.54
N ASN A 188 -0.34 -7.27 0.21
CA ASN A 188 -1.51 -7.72 -0.54
C ASN A 188 -1.68 -9.24 -0.48
N GLU A 189 -0.58 -10.00 -0.60
CA GLU A 189 -0.59 -11.47 -0.48
C GLU A 189 -1.09 -11.93 0.89
N LEU A 190 -0.66 -11.28 1.97
CA LEU A 190 -1.14 -11.60 3.32
C LEU A 190 -2.64 -11.33 3.47
N ARG A 191 -3.13 -10.20 2.92
CA ARG A 191 -4.55 -9.86 2.96
C ARG A 191 -5.40 -10.83 2.15
N SER A 192 -4.97 -11.20 0.96
CA SER A 192 -5.68 -12.17 0.11
C SER A 192 -5.80 -13.55 0.77
N ARG A 193 -4.85 -13.91 1.64
CA ARG A 193 -4.90 -15.11 2.48
C ARG A 193 -5.76 -14.96 3.74
N GLY A 194 -6.41 -13.81 3.92
CA GLY A 194 -7.32 -13.52 5.02
C GLY A 194 -6.63 -13.13 6.33
N TYR A 195 -5.38 -12.63 6.29
CA TYR A 195 -4.74 -12.04 7.45
C TYR A 195 -5.15 -10.57 7.61
N THR A 196 -5.34 -10.14 8.86
CA THR A 196 -5.28 -8.73 9.22
C THR A 196 -3.82 -8.36 9.37
N VAL A 197 -3.38 -7.30 8.66
CA VAL A 197 -1.97 -6.93 8.56
C VAL A 197 -1.73 -5.54 9.14
N ASP A 198 -0.85 -5.47 10.13
CA ASP A 198 -0.42 -4.26 10.80
C ASP A 198 1.09 -4.06 10.63
N VAL A 199 1.58 -2.82 10.77
CA VAL A 199 3.00 -2.50 10.89
C VAL A 199 3.40 -2.58 12.36
N GLY A 200 4.42 -3.37 12.68
CA GLY A 200 4.90 -3.56 14.04
C GLY A 200 5.85 -2.46 14.50
N ILE A 201 5.70 -2.03 15.76
CA ILE A 201 6.64 -1.10 16.40
C ILE A 201 7.15 -1.73 17.69
N VAL A 202 8.47 -1.79 17.81
CA VAL A 202 9.15 -2.22 19.03
C VAL A 202 9.94 -1.05 19.61
N GLU A 203 9.56 -0.60 20.79
CA GLU A 203 10.31 0.45 21.51
C GLU A 203 11.45 -0.19 22.31
N LYS A 204 12.69 0.24 22.04
CA LYS A 204 13.89 -0.09 22.82
C LYS A 204 14.41 1.18 23.50
N ARG A 205 14.82 1.05 24.78
CA ARG A 205 15.62 2.08 25.44
C ARG A 205 17.08 1.84 25.09
N GLU A 206 17.72 2.87 24.59
CA GLU A 206 19.13 2.86 24.24
C GLU A 206 19.81 4.05 24.93
N VAL A 207 21.12 3.94 25.15
CA VAL A 207 21.93 5.00 25.76
C VAL A 207 22.88 5.52 24.68
N ASN A 208 22.89 6.82 24.46
CA ASN A 208 23.83 7.42 23.50
C ASN A 208 25.26 7.47 24.06
N ALA A 209 26.21 7.87 23.22
CA ALA A 209 27.65 8.00 23.63
C ALA A 209 27.88 8.97 24.79
N GLU A 210 26.93 9.86 25.08
CA GLU A 210 26.97 10.84 26.17
C GLU A 210 26.30 10.33 27.46
N GLY A 211 25.87 9.05 27.49
CA GLY A 211 25.20 8.43 28.64
C GLY A 211 23.73 8.80 28.80
N LYS A 212 23.12 9.49 27.83
CA LYS A 212 21.71 9.89 27.88
C LYS A 212 20.80 8.78 27.33
N GLU A 213 19.80 8.38 28.13
CA GLU A 213 18.77 7.45 27.66
C GLU A 213 17.87 8.10 26.61
N PHE A 214 17.60 7.38 25.53
CA PHE A 214 16.60 7.74 24.53
C PHE A 214 15.77 6.52 24.10
N ARG A 215 14.58 6.77 23.59
CA ARG A 215 13.71 5.72 23.04
C ARG A 215 14.00 5.57 21.56
N ASN A 216 14.43 4.40 21.15
CA ASN A 216 14.54 4.02 19.75
C ASN A 216 13.32 3.19 19.35
N GLN A 217 12.71 3.51 18.21
CA GLN A 217 11.60 2.75 17.64
C GLN A 217 12.13 1.92 16.47
N LEU A 218 12.06 0.61 16.61
CA LEU A 218 12.36 -0.33 15.55
C LEU A 218 11.03 -0.75 14.90
N GLU A 219 11.02 -0.85 13.57
CA GLU A 219 9.88 -1.27 12.81
C GLU A 219 9.97 -2.76 12.46
N ILE A 220 8.85 -3.44 12.51
CA ILE A 220 8.63 -4.76 11.90
C ILE A 220 7.68 -4.50 10.73
N ASP A 221 8.06 -4.85 9.51
CA ASP A 221 7.30 -4.50 8.33
C ASP A 221 5.86 -4.97 8.44
N PHE A 222 5.64 -6.22 8.88
CA PHE A 222 4.28 -6.72 9.06
C PHE A 222 4.11 -7.60 10.30
N ILE A 223 2.96 -7.41 10.94
CA ILE A 223 2.36 -8.33 11.90
C ILE A 223 1.08 -8.86 11.27
N ALA A 224 1.09 -10.11 10.83
CA ALA A 224 -0.04 -10.75 10.21
C ALA A 224 -0.80 -11.60 11.23
N ASN A 225 -2.08 -11.27 11.46
CA ASN A 225 -2.94 -11.96 12.42
C ASN A 225 -4.08 -12.66 11.69
N LYS A 226 -4.32 -13.95 12.02
CA LYS A 226 -5.46 -14.73 11.52
C LYS A 226 -5.88 -15.75 12.59
N ALA A 227 -7.07 -15.57 13.16
CA ALA A 227 -7.53 -16.33 14.31
C ALA A 227 -6.47 -16.33 15.44
N GLU A 228 -5.97 -17.50 15.85
CA GLU A 228 -4.93 -17.63 16.89
C GLU A 228 -3.49 -17.46 16.36
N GLN A 229 -3.32 -17.39 15.04
CA GLN A 229 -2.00 -17.28 14.42
C GLN A 229 -1.55 -15.83 14.37
N ARG A 230 -0.28 -15.60 14.75
CA ARG A 230 0.42 -14.33 14.56
C ARG A 230 1.79 -14.58 13.96
N ILE A 231 2.08 -13.91 12.88
CA ILE A 231 3.35 -14.01 12.15
C ILE A 231 3.97 -12.62 12.11
N TYR A 232 5.27 -12.54 12.40
CA TYR A 232 6.08 -11.33 12.25
C TYR A 232 6.93 -11.48 11.00
N ILE A 233 6.91 -10.48 10.14
CA ILE A 233 7.58 -10.53 8.83
C ILE A 233 8.43 -9.28 8.66
N GLN A 234 9.69 -9.50 8.26
CA GLN A 234 10.59 -8.47 7.81
C GLN A 234 10.94 -8.77 6.35
N SER A 235 10.71 -7.82 5.46
CA SER A 235 10.99 -7.96 4.03
C SER A 235 12.38 -7.46 3.70
N ALA A 236 13.17 -8.24 2.99
CA ALA A 236 14.48 -7.82 2.51
C ALA A 236 14.79 -8.49 1.17
N LEU A 237 15.27 -7.71 0.19
CA LEU A 237 15.66 -8.25 -1.11
C LEU A 237 16.90 -9.15 -1.05
N ASN A 238 17.82 -8.84 -0.15
CA ASN A 238 19.05 -9.59 0.03
C ASN A 238 19.47 -9.56 1.50
N ILE A 239 19.70 -10.73 2.09
CA ILE A 239 20.15 -10.95 3.46
C ILE A 239 21.50 -11.69 3.52
N ASP A 240 22.22 -11.82 2.40
CA ASP A 240 23.52 -12.52 2.35
C ASP A 240 24.61 -11.78 3.11
N ASP A 241 24.46 -10.45 3.31
CA ASP A 241 25.31 -9.66 4.18
C ASP A 241 24.93 -9.89 5.65
N SER A 242 25.88 -10.39 6.42
CA SER A 242 25.70 -10.71 7.85
C SER A 242 25.37 -9.49 8.71
N GLU A 243 25.85 -8.29 8.36
CA GLU A 243 25.51 -7.05 9.05
C GLU A 243 24.07 -6.61 8.73
N LYS A 244 23.68 -6.68 7.46
CA LYS A 244 22.32 -6.40 7.03
C LYS A 244 21.32 -7.36 7.67
N ALA A 245 21.63 -8.67 7.68
CA ALA A 245 20.80 -9.67 8.36
C ALA A 245 20.63 -9.39 9.86
N LYS A 246 21.68 -8.86 10.55
CA LYS A 246 21.59 -8.46 11.96
C LYS A 246 20.70 -7.22 12.15
N ILE A 247 20.76 -6.26 11.22
CA ILE A 247 19.93 -5.05 11.27
C ILE A 247 18.44 -5.44 11.09
N GLU A 248 18.15 -6.23 10.09
CA GLU A 248 16.78 -6.69 9.78
C GLU A 248 16.16 -7.55 10.91
N LYS A 249 16.98 -8.33 11.63
CA LYS A 249 16.54 -9.12 12.80
C LYS A 249 16.47 -8.33 14.12
N ARG A 250 16.94 -7.09 14.16
CA ARG A 250 17.01 -6.28 15.38
C ARG A 250 15.66 -6.03 16.08
N PRO A 251 14.51 -5.94 15.37
CA PRO A 251 13.18 -5.80 15.99
C PRO A 251 12.70 -7.02 16.74
N PHE A 252 13.18 -8.22 16.41
CA PHE A 252 12.85 -9.48 17.04
C PHE A 252 13.78 -9.76 18.22
#